data_85eea05609c1feed7153329bbf1bb3b2
#
_entry.id   85eea05609c1feed7153329bbf1bb3b2
#
_cell.length_a   1.000
_cell.length_b   1.000
_cell.length_c   1.000
_cell.angle_alpha   90.00
_cell.angle_beta   90.00
_cell.angle_gamma   90.00
#
_symmetry.space_group_name_H-M   'P 1'
#
loop_
_entity.id
_entity.type
_entity.pdbx_description
1 polymer ?
#
loop_
_entity_poly.entity_id
_entity_poly.type
_entity_poly.pdbx_seq_one_letter_code
_entity_poly.pdbx_strand_id
1 'polypeptide(L)'
;MIVAPSGAGKSSLVNALLEADHSLQLSLSCTTRAPRAGELDGRDYSFISKEQFLAKKSSGDFLEWAEVHGNLYGTSRSWIEGQMQKGSDVILEIDWQGAKQIRQLIPQAIWIFIFPPSIQALEERLYKRGQDDKETIAKRVAAAHIELQHAHEADFIVVNEIFADALRDLQAIVAASRLRASPMMARYPALVKRLGA
;
A
#
# COMPACT_ATOMS: atom_id res chain seq x y z
N MET A 1 -5.22 -1.37 1.99
CA MET A 1 -4.35 -0.94 0.88
C MET A 1 -4.10 0.55 1.01
N ILE A 2 -2.84 0.97 0.93
CA ILE A 2 -2.46 2.39 0.94
C ILE A 2 -1.84 2.71 -0.41
N VAL A 3 -2.47 3.63 -1.13
CA VAL A 3 -2.12 4.06 -2.48
C VAL A 3 -1.77 5.54 -2.46
N ALA A 4 -0.81 5.96 -3.24
CA ALA A 4 -0.44 7.36 -3.38
C ALA A 4 0.43 7.58 -4.61
N PRO A 5 0.41 8.75 -5.21
CA PRO A 5 1.38 9.10 -6.23
C PRO A 5 2.80 9.20 -5.64
N SER A 6 3.77 8.98 -6.53
CA SER A 6 5.19 9.08 -6.16
C SER A 6 5.49 10.48 -5.59
N GLY A 7 6.11 10.58 -4.41
CA GLY A 7 6.39 11.86 -3.73
C GLY A 7 5.30 12.31 -2.75
N ALA A 8 4.15 11.64 -2.65
CA ALA A 8 3.09 12.00 -1.69
C ALA A 8 3.45 11.68 -0.22
N GLY A 9 4.52 10.91 0.04
CA GLY A 9 4.95 10.56 1.40
C GLY A 9 4.38 9.24 1.93
N LYS A 10 3.88 8.36 1.06
CA LYS A 10 3.27 7.07 1.39
C LYS A 10 4.14 6.23 2.33
N SER A 11 5.37 5.88 1.92
CA SER A 11 6.25 4.99 2.71
C SER A 11 6.61 5.59 4.06
N SER A 12 6.80 6.90 4.18
CA SER A 12 7.06 7.54 5.46
C SER A 12 5.87 7.42 6.42
N LEU A 13 4.64 7.62 5.90
CA LEU A 13 3.42 7.46 6.70
C LEU A 13 3.16 6.01 7.07
N VAL A 14 3.40 5.06 6.15
CA VAL A 14 3.26 3.62 6.41
C VAL A 14 4.25 3.18 7.51
N ASN A 15 5.51 3.60 7.43
CA ASN A 15 6.51 3.26 8.45
C ASN A 15 6.12 3.83 9.83
N ALA A 16 5.72 5.10 9.90
CA ALA A 16 5.25 5.69 11.15
C ALA A 16 3.99 5.02 11.72
N LEU A 17 3.09 4.57 10.85
CA LEU A 17 1.90 3.81 11.25
C LEU A 17 2.27 2.44 11.83
N LEU A 18 3.24 1.72 11.22
CA LEU A 18 3.75 0.44 11.71
C LEU A 18 4.50 0.58 13.05
N GLU A 19 5.25 1.67 13.23
CA GLU A 19 5.89 2.00 14.51
C GLU A 19 4.87 2.29 15.62
N ALA A 20 3.76 2.93 15.27
CA ALA A 20 2.70 3.27 16.22
C ALA A 20 1.77 2.09 16.55
N ASP A 21 1.68 1.10 15.68
CA ASP A 21 0.78 -0.05 15.84
C ASP A 21 1.46 -1.36 15.40
N HIS A 22 2.05 -2.06 16.35
CA HIS A 22 2.77 -3.32 16.15
C HIS A 22 1.88 -4.53 15.77
N SER A 23 0.56 -4.38 15.78
CA SER A 23 -0.37 -5.43 15.31
C SER A 23 -0.55 -5.42 13.79
N LEU A 24 -0.06 -4.37 13.11
CA LEU A 24 -0.04 -4.26 11.68
C LEU A 24 1.17 -4.97 11.08
N GLN A 25 0.98 -5.59 9.93
CA GLN A 25 2.05 -6.22 9.16
C GLN A 25 2.12 -5.58 7.78
N LEU A 26 3.30 -5.15 7.35
CA LEU A 26 3.50 -4.69 5.97
C LEU A 26 3.73 -5.90 5.07
N SER A 27 3.03 -5.97 3.94
CA SER A 27 3.33 -6.99 2.93
C SER A 27 4.68 -6.71 2.27
N LEU A 28 5.52 -7.73 2.21
CA LEU A 28 6.77 -7.66 1.45
C LEU A 28 6.48 -7.91 -0.03
N SER A 29 6.48 -6.83 -0.83
CA SER A 29 6.27 -6.93 -2.27
C SER A 29 7.54 -7.37 -3.00
N CYS A 30 7.40 -8.18 -4.05
CA CYS A 30 8.46 -8.46 -5.01
C CYS A 30 8.62 -7.30 -5.99
N THR A 31 9.84 -7.01 -6.42
CA THR A 31 10.09 -6.03 -7.50
C THR A 31 11.29 -6.41 -8.36
N THR A 32 11.22 -6.01 -9.63
CA THR A 32 12.34 -6.12 -10.57
C THR A 32 13.22 -4.87 -10.60
N ARG A 33 12.85 -3.84 -9.85
CA ARG A 33 13.64 -2.62 -9.68
C ARG A 33 14.90 -2.92 -8.86
N ALA A 34 16.01 -2.33 -9.24
CA ALA A 34 17.21 -2.37 -8.40
C ALA A 34 16.97 -1.66 -7.04
N PRO A 35 17.59 -2.16 -5.94
CA PRO A 35 17.53 -1.49 -4.65
C PRO A 35 18.05 -0.05 -4.73
N ARG A 36 17.40 0.86 -4.02
CA ARG A 36 17.91 2.22 -3.80
C ARG A 36 18.88 2.23 -2.63
N ALA A 37 19.62 3.34 -2.49
CA ALA A 37 20.51 3.52 -1.35
C ALA A 37 19.72 3.40 -0.03
N GLY A 38 20.16 2.47 0.83
CA GLY A 38 19.54 2.20 2.14
C GLY A 38 18.41 1.17 2.12
N GLU A 39 17.93 0.72 0.95
CA GLU A 39 16.96 -0.39 0.87
C GLU A 39 17.67 -1.74 1.01
N LEU A 40 17.04 -2.67 1.71
CA LEU A 40 17.55 -4.02 1.97
C LEU A 40 16.57 -5.07 1.43
N ASP A 41 17.14 -6.09 0.77
CA ASP A 41 16.37 -7.25 0.34
C ASP A 41 15.78 -7.99 1.54
N GLY A 42 14.52 -8.44 1.39
CA GLY A 42 13.78 -9.11 2.46
C GLY A 42 13.23 -8.19 3.56
N ARG A 43 13.56 -6.89 3.53
CA ARG A 43 13.02 -5.89 4.46
C ARG A 43 12.09 -4.89 3.75
N ASP A 44 12.61 -4.21 2.73
CA ASP A 44 11.86 -3.17 2.00
C ASP A 44 11.10 -3.75 0.81
N TYR A 45 11.75 -4.64 0.09
CA TYR A 45 11.22 -5.45 -1.02
C TYR A 45 11.93 -6.80 -1.07
N SER A 46 11.32 -7.77 -1.76
CA SER A 46 12.04 -8.91 -2.33
C SER A 46 12.50 -8.52 -3.73
N PHE A 47 13.80 -8.18 -3.88
CA PHE A 47 14.37 -7.77 -5.16
C PHE A 47 14.72 -9.02 -5.98
N ILE A 48 13.99 -9.22 -7.09
CA ILE A 48 14.12 -10.41 -7.92
C ILE A 48 14.36 -10.05 -9.39
N SER A 49 14.90 -10.99 -10.17
CA SER A 49 15.07 -10.79 -11.60
C SER A 49 13.73 -10.77 -12.34
N LYS A 50 13.71 -10.21 -13.55
CA LYS A 50 12.51 -10.20 -14.40
C LYS A 50 12.03 -11.62 -14.71
N GLU A 51 12.97 -12.55 -14.96
CA GLU A 51 12.67 -13.97 -15.22
C GLU A 51 12.00 -14.62 -14.01
N GLN A 52 12.52 -14.39 -12.80
CA GLN A 52 11.94 -14.88 -11.56
C GLN A 52 10.54 -14.32 -11.34
N PHE A 53 10.36 -13.01 -11.61
CA PHE A 53 9.05 -12.37 -11.48
C PHE A 53 8.03 -12.99 -12.45
N LEU A 54 8.40 -13.18 -13.72
CA LEU A 54 7.51 -13.76 -14.72
C LEU A 54 7.17 -15.22 -14.39
N ALA A 55 8.11 -16.00 -13.85
CA ALA A 55 7.85 -17.36 -13.38
C ALA A 55 6.80 -17.36 -12.25
N LYS A 56 6.96 -16.49 -11.23
CA LYS A 56 6.00 -16.33 -10.12
C LYS A 56 4.63 -15.87 -10.62
N LYS A 57 4.58 -14.94 -11.57
CA LYS A 57 3.33 -14.50 -12.20
C LYS A 57 2.63 -15.69 -12.90
N SER A 58 3.37 -16.49 -13.66
CA SER A 58 2.82 -17.63 -14.41
C SER A 58 2.32 -18.75 -13.50
N SER A 59 2.92 -18.93 -12.32
CA SER A 59 2.47 -19.91 -11.31
C SER A 59 1.29 -19.42 -10.45
N GLY A 60 0.84 -18.16 -10.62
CA GLY A 60 -0.24 -17.58 -9.82
C GLY A 60 0.18 -17.20 -8.40
N ASP A 61 1.48 -17.05 -8.15
CA ASP A 61 2.03 -16.68 -6.82
C ASP A 61 1.67 -15.25 -6.39
N PHE A 62 1.24 -14.38 -7.32
CA PHE A 62 0.87 -13.02 -6.99
C PHE A 62 -0.64 -12.88 -6.76
N LEU A 63 -0.99 -12.18 -5.70
CA LEU A 63 -2.35 -11.74 -5.44
C LEU A 63 -2.72 -10.57 -6.37
N GLU A 64 -1.78 -9.67 -6.57
CA GLU A 64 -1.81 -8.59 -7.56
C GLU A 64 -0.41 -8.36 -8.12
N TRP A 65 -0.32 -7.75 -9.28
CA TRP A 65 0.92 -7.27 -9.87
C TRP A 65 0.65 -6.09 -10.80
N ALA A 66 1.65 -5.21 -10.95
CA ALA A 66 1.60 -4.07 -11.86
C ALA A 66 2.99 -3.73 -12.42
N GLU A 67 2.99 -3.05 -13.56
CA GLU A 67 4.19 -2.38 -14.08
C GLU A 67 4.11 -0.89 -13.76
N VAL A 68 5.10 -0.39 -13.03
CA VAL A 68 5.19 1.01 -12.60
C VAL A 68 6.57 1.55 -12.96
N HIS A 69 6.59 2.59 -13.78
CA HIS A 69 7.83 3.21 -14.28
C HIS A 69 8.85 2.20 -14.86
N GLY A 70 8.36 1.23 -15.66
CA GLY A 70 9.17 0.23 -16.32
C GLY A 70 9.68 -0.91 -15.43
N ASN A 71 9.25 -1.00 -14.19
CA ASN A 71 9.56 -2.07 -13.25
C ASN A 71 8.30 -2.83 -12.86
N LEU A 72 8.45 -4.13 -12.61
CA LEU A 72 7.36 -4.98 -12.15
C LEU A 72 7.33 -5.01 -10.62
N TYR A 73 6.11 -5.00 -10.08
CA TYR A 73 5.82 -5.11 -8.65
C TYR A 73 4.71 -6.14 -8.46
N GLY A 74 4.77 -6.92 -7.39
CA GLY A 74 3.72 -7.89 -7.11
C GLY A 74 3.73 -8.33 -5.65
N THR A 75 2.53 -8.61 -5.13
CA THR A 75 2.31 -9.03 -3.75
C THR A 75 2.08 -10.53 -3.68
N SER A 76 2.85 -11.23 -2.84
CA SER A 76 2.73 -12.69 -2.69
C SER A 76 1.38 -13.08 -2.09
N ARG A 77 0.62 -13.90 -2.84
CA ARG A 77 -0.66 -14.46 -2.41
C ARG A 77 -0.50 -15.30 -1.16
N SER A 78 0.42 -16.25 -1.19
CA SER A 78 0.62 -17.20 -0.08
C SER A 78 1.03 -16.51 1.22
N TRP A 79 1.82 -15.43 1.12
CA TRP A 79 2.20 -14.65 2.29
C TRP A 79 0.99 -13.94 2.91
N ILE A 80 0.18 -13.25 2.09
CA ILE A 80 -1.03 -12.55 2.56
C ILE A 80 -2.01 -13.52 3.21
N GLU A 81 -2.32 -14.63 2.54
CA GLU A 81 -3.22 -15.67 3.07
C GLU A 81 -2.71 -16.22 4.40
N GLY A 82 -1.41 -16.47 4.53
CA GLY A 82 -0.79 -16.93 5.76
C GLY A 82 -0.89 -15.92 6.91
N GLN A 83 -0.77 -14.61 6.65
CA GLN A 83 -0.95 -13.58 7.67
C GLN A 83 -2.43 -13.42 8.07
N MET A 84 -3.34 -13.43 7.10
CA MET A 84 -4.78 -13.36 7.39
C MET A 84 -5.27 -14.55 8.23
N GLN A 85 -4.75 -15.76 7.98
CA GLN A 85 -5.07 -16.94 8.80
C GLN A 85 -4.59 -16.80 10.25
N LYS A 86 -3.52 -16.05 10.50
CA LYS A 86 -3.03 -15.73 11.85
C LYS A 86 -3.83 -14.61 12.52
N GLY A 87 -4.80 -14.02 11.81
CA GLY A 87 -5.60 -12.89 12.29
C GLY A 87 -4.85 -11.56 12.30
N SER A 88 -3.75 -11.44 11.54
CA SER A 88 -3.01 -10.19 11.42
C SER A 88 -3.70 -9.20 10.48
N ASP A 89 -3.70 -7.93 10.83
CA ASP A 89 -4.03 -6.86 9.90
C ASP A 89 -2.86 -6.60 8.97
N VAL A 90 -3.11 -6.64 7.65
CA VAL A 90 -2.06 -6.49 6.63
C VAL A 90 -2.22 -5.18 5.87
N ILE A 91 -1.13 -4.42 5.80
CA ILE A 91 -1.01 -3.24 4.94
C ILE A 91 -0.37 -3.65 3.61
N LEU A 92 -1.02 -3.29 2.51
CA LEU A 92 -0.45 -3.36 1.17
C LEU A 92 -0.04 -1.95 0.74
N GLU A 93 1.24 -1.74 0.50
CA GLU A 93 1.77 -0.51 -0.09
C GLU A 93 1.92 -0.72 -1.59
N ILE A 94 0.86 -0.40 -2.33
CA ILE A 94 0.71 -0.71 -3.76
C ILE A 94 0.32 0.54 -4.57
N ASP A 95 0.29 0.41 -5.89
CA ASP A 95 -0.26 1.43 -6.78
C ASP A 95 -1.77 1.24 -7.01
N TRP A 96 -2.39 2.14 -7.76
CA TRP A 96 -3.82 2.09 -8.05
C TRP A 96 -4.23 0.85 -8.89
N GLN A 97 -3.34 0.36 -9.76
CA GLN A 97 -3.61 -0.82 -10.60
C GLN A 97 -3.69 -2.09 -9.73
N GLY A 98 -2.74 -2.24 -8.80
CA GLY A 98 -2.75 -3.30 -7.80
C GLY A 98 -3.97 -3.20 -6.88
N ALA A 99 -4.34 -1.99 -6.45
CA ALA A 99 -5.51 -1.78 -5.61
C ALA A 99 -6.81 -2.21 -6.30
N LYS A 100 -6.97 -1.95 -7.60
CA LYS A 100 -8.11 -2.45 -8.39
C LYS A 100 -8.17 -3.98 -8.43
N GLN A 101 -7.04 -4.64 -8.63
CA GLN A 101 -6.98 -6.11 -8.65
C GLN A 101 -7.38 -6.68 -7.28
N ILE A 102 -6.83 -6.12 -6.19
CA ILE A 102 -7.18 -6.53 -4.83
C ILE A 102 -8.67 -6.29 -4.55
N ARG A 103 -9.23 -5.14 -4.95
CA ARG A 103 -10.65 -4.83 -4.74
C ARG A 103 -11.58 -5.85 -5.44
N GLN A 104 -11.19 -6.37 -6.60
CA GLN A 104 -11.96 -7.41 -7.32
C GLN A 104 -11.91 -8.75 -6.58
N LEU A 105 -10.75 -9.10 -5.98
CA LEU A 105 -10.55 -10.37 -5.29
C LEU A 105 -11.05 -10.33 -3.84
N ILE A 106 -10.91 -9.19 -3.17
CA ILE A 106 -11.24 -8.97 -1.76
C ILE A 106 -12.07 -7.67 -1.66
N PRO A 107 -13.37 -7.70 -1.98
CA PRO A 107 -14.20 -6.49 -2.03
C PRO A 107 -14.26 -5.71 -0.71
N GLN A 108 -14.07 -6.38 0.43
CA GLN A 108 -14.05 -5.78 1.77
C GLN A 108 -12.71 -5.11 2.12
N ALA A 109 -11.66 -5.29 1.31
CA ALA A 109 -10.36 -4.65 1.53
C ALA A 109 -10.50 -3.12 1.48
N ILE A 110 -9.97 -2.45 2.49
CA ILE A 110 -10.04 -1.00 2.60
C ILE A 110 -8.97 -0.36 1.73
N TRP A 111 -9.38 0.60 0.93
CA TRP A 111 -8.49 1.37 0.05
C TRP A 111 -8.38 2.80 0.57
N ILE A 112 -7.18 3.18 1.01
CA ILE A 112 -6.84 4.53 1.46
C ILE A 112 -5.96 5.18 0.39
N PHE A 113 -6.33 6.37 -0.06
CA PHE A 113 -5.53 7.14 -1.01
C PHE A 113 -4.90 8.33 -0.29
N ILE A 114 -3.55 8.47 -0.38
CA ILE A 114 -2.84 9.60 0.22
C ILE A 114 -2.64 10.70 -0.84
N PHE A 115 -3.13 11.89 -0.56
CA PHE A 115 -2.91 13.08 -1.37
C PHE A 115 -1.68 13.86 -0.90
N PRO A 116 -0.85 14.36 -1.82
CA PRO A 116 0.03 15.48 -1.51
C PRO A 116 -0.83 16.75 -1.33
N PRO A 117 -0.33 17.80 -0.63
CA PRO A 117 -1.08 19.06 -0.51
C PRO A 117 -1.23 19.80 -1.85
N SER A 118 -0.29 19.59 -2.78
CA SER A 118 -0.34 20.11 -4.15
C SER A 118 0.61 19.32 -5.06
N ILE A 119 0.43 19.46 -6.37
CA ILE A 119 1.39 18.91 -7.35
C ILE A 119 2.76 19.56 -7.21
N GLN A 120 2.80 20.85 -6.93
CA GLN A 120 4.05 21.57 -6.68
C GLN A 120 4.81 20.98 -5.49
N ALA A 121 4.14 20.74 -4.36
CA ALA A 121 4.75 20.12 -3.18
C ALA A 121 5.25 18.69 -3.48
N LEU A 122 4.54 17.94 -4.31
CA LEU A 122 4.99 16.61 -4.77
C LEU A 122 6.28 16.74 -5.58
N GLU A 123 6.34 17.65 -6.53
CA GLU A 123 7.53 17.91 -7.37
C GLU A 123 8.73 18.35 -6.52
N GLU A 124 8.54 19.28 -5.58
CA GLU A 124 9.57 19.72 -4.64
C GLU A 124 10.13 18.57 -3.79
N ARG A 125 9.25 17.67 -3.32
CA ARG A 125 9.65 16.47 -2.56
C ARG A 125 10.47 15.49 -3.40
N LEU A 126 10.14 15.33 -4.70
CA LEU A 126 10.92 14.51 -5.63
C LEU A 126 12.32 15.11 -5.87
N TYR A 127 12.41 16.42 -6.10
CA TYR A 127 13.71 17.11 -6.23
C TYR A 127 14.55 16.99 -4.97
N LYS A 128 13.96 17.23 -3.79
CA LYS A 128 14.67 17.17 -2.49
C LYS A 128 15.21 15.77 -2.19
N ARG A 129 14.55 14.74 -2.68
CA ARG A 129 14.99 13.35 -2.52
C ARG A 129 16.31 13.06 -3.26
N GLY A 130 16.62 13.79 -4.34
CA GLY A 130 17.90 13.74 -5.04
C GLY A 130 18.23 12.40 -5.71
N GLN A 131 17.26 11.57 -6.00
CA GLN A 131 17.44 10.20 -6.53
C GLN A 131 17.16 10.10 -8.02
N ASP A 132 16.63 11.14 -8.64
CA ASP A 132 16.19 11.15 -10.02
C ASP A 132 16.69 12.40 -10.73
N ASP A 133 16.93 12.31 -12.03
CA ASP A 133 17.19 13.45 -12.89
C ASP A 133 15.88 14.22 -13.20
N LYS A 134 16.04 15.41 -13.80
CA LYS A 134 14.91 16.30 -14.11
C LYS A 134 13.88 15.66 -15.03
N GLU A 135 14.33 14.86 -16.02
CA GLU A 135 13.43 14.19 -16.97
C GLU A 135 12.60 13.11 -16.27
N THR A 136 13.23 12.33 -15.40
CA THR A 136 12.55 11.31 -14.59
C THR A 136 11.54 11.95 -13.65
N ILE A 137 11.87 13.08 -13.01
CA ILE A 137 10.94 13.82 -12.15
C ILE A 137 9.73 14.30 -12.96
N ALA A 138 9.94 14.90 -14.13
CA ALA A 138 8.84 15.34 -15.00
C ALA A 138 7.90 14.18 -15.38
N LYS A 139 8.45 13.00 -15.72
CA LYS A 139 7.66 11.79 -15.99
C LYS A 139 6.86 11.35 -14.77
N ARG A 140 7.42 11.43 -13.56
CA ARG A 140 6.72 11.07 -12.32
C ARG A 140 5.60 12.04 -11.97
N VAL A 141 5.83 13.34 -12.18
CA VAL A 141 4.79 14.37 -12.00
C VAL A 141 3.63 14.16 -12.98
N ALA A 142 3.94 13.86 -14.24
CA ALA A 142 2.91 13.53 -15.24
C ALA A 142 2.12 12.26 -14.84
N ALA A 143 2.80 11.22 -14.37
CA ALA A 143 2.15 10.01 -13.88
C ALA A 143 1.27 10.28 -12.65
N ALA A 144 1.68 11.17 -11.74
CA ALA A 144 0.91 11.52 -10.56
C ALA A 144 -0.47 12.09 -10.90
N HIS A 145 -0.59 12.86 -11.99
CA HIS A 145 -1.90 13.35 -12.46
C HIS A 145 -2.84 12.21 -12.85
N ILE A 146 -2.30 11.15 -13.48
CA ILE A 146 -3.09 9.97 -13.86
C ILE A 146 -3.49 9.19 -12.59
N GLU A 147 -2.54 8.97 -11.68
CA GLU A 147 -2.79 8.25 -10.43
C GLU A 147 -3.86 8.94 -9.58
N LEU A 148 -3.83 10.27 -9.48
CA LEU A 148 -4.81 11.07 -8.73
C LEU A 148 -6.24 10.94 -9.28
N GLN A 149 -6.42 10.66 -10.58
CA GLN A 149 -7.75 10.45 -11.16
C GLN A 149 -8.45 9.21 -10.59
N HIS A 150 -7.69 8.25 -10.03
CA HIS A 150 -8.22 7.03 -9.41
C HIS A 150 -8.56 7.18 -7.92
N ALA A 151 -8.31 8.34 -7.35
CA ALA A 151 -8.58 8.57 -5.92
C ALA A 151 -10.07 8.44 -5.56
N HIS A 152 -10.98 8.73 -6.48
CA HIS A 152 -12.43 8.58 -6.28
C HIS A 152 -12.87 7.11 -6.08
N GLU A 153 -12.02 6.15 -6.42
CA GLU A 153 -12.26 4.71 -6.23
C GLU A 153 -11.90 4.23 -4.80
N ALA A 154 -11.18 5.06 -4.03
CA ALA A 154 -10.78 4.74 -2.66
C ALA A 154 -11.95 4.92 -1.66
N ASP A 155 -11.88 4.22 -0.54
CA ASP A 155 -12.84 4.38 0.56
C ASP A 155 -12.53 5.62 1.41
N PHE A 156 -11.24 6.00 1.48
CA PHE A 156 -10.75 7.13 2.27
C PHE A 156 -9.67 7.90 1.52
N ILE A 157 -9.68 9.22 1.71
CA ILE A 157 -8.61 10.11 1.26
C ILE A 157 -7.96 10.73 2.49
N VAL A 158 -6.63 10.65 2.56
CA VAL A 158 -5.81 11.27 3.60
C VAL A 158 -4.91 12.33 2.95
N VAL A 159 -5.00 13.57 3.39
CA VAL A 159 -4.18 14.66 2.85
C VAL A 159 -2.90 14.80 3.67
N ASN A 160 -1.73 14.54 3.04
CA ASN A 160 -0.43 14.66 3.68
C ASN A 160 0.15 16.07 3.51
N GLU A 161 -0.55 17.04 4.09
CA GLU A 161 -0.08 18.42 4.24
C GLU A 161 0.78 18.53 5.51
N ILE A 162 0.19 18.18 6.66
CA ILE A 162 0.88 18.07 7.95
C ILE A 162 1.01 16.58 8.27
N PHE A 163 2.24 16.10 8.36
CA PHE A 163 2.54 14.67 8.55
C PHE A 163 1.85 14.06 9.78
N ALA A 164 1.87 14.77 10.92
CA ALA A 164 1.27 14.29 12.15
C ALA A 164 -0.27 14.14 12.05
N ASP A 165 -0.92 15.02 11.30
CA ASP A 165 -2.37 14.95 11.08
C ASP A 165 -2.71 13.78 10.14
N ALA A 166 -1.97 13.63 9.05
CA ALA A 166 -2.14 12.50 8.14
C ALA A 166 -1.90 11.14 8.83
N LEU A 167 -0.92 11.06 9.72
CA LEU A 167 -0.67 9.86 10.52
C LEU A 167 -1.85 9.56 11.46
N ARG A 168 -2.37 10.59 12.14
CA ARG A 168 -3.55 10.46 13.03
C ARG A 168 -4.79 9.99 12.26
N ASP A 169 -5.01 10.51 11.05
CA ASP A 169 -6.10 10.09 10.19
C ASP A 169 -5.96 8.62 9.76
N LEU A 170 -4.76 8.17 9.40
CA LEU A 170 -4.49 6.76 9.10
C LEU A 170 -4.76 5.87 10.32
N GLN A 171 -4.32 6.26 11.51
CA GLN A 171 -4.60 5.54 12.76
C GLN A 171 -6.09 5.45 13.04
N ALA A 172 -6.84 6.53 12.84
CA ALA A 172 -8.30 6.56 13.02
C ALA A 172 -9.00 5.61 12.03
N ILE A 173 -8.58 5.58 10.76
CA ILE A 173 -9.14 4.66 9.75
C ILE A 173 -8.87 3.21 10.15
N VAL A 174 -7.65 2.88 10.57
CA VAL A 174 -7.30 1.53 11.04
C VAL A 174 -8.14 1.13 12.24
N ALA A 175 -8.25 1.99 13.24
CA ALA A 175 -9.05 1.74 14.45
C ALA A 175 -10.53 1.51 14.10
N ALA A 176 -11.12 2.38 13.28
CA ALA A 176 -12.51 2.24 12.84
C ALA A 176 -12.73 0.96 12.02
N SER A 177 -11.77 0.59 11.20
CA SER A 177 -11.84 -0.61 10.36
C SER A 177 -11.95 -1.90 11.17
N ARG A 178 -11.25 -1.97 12.29
CA ARG A 178 -11.29 -3.09 13.23
C ARG A 178 -12.63 -3.24 13.95
N LEU A 179 -13.38 -2.15 14.06
CA LEU A 179 -14.68 -2.10 14.71
C LEU A 179 -15.87 -2.36 13.76
N ARG A 180 -15.61 -2.60 12.47
CA ARG A 180 -16.67 -2.99 11.52
C ARG A 180 -17.33 -4.28 11.97
N ALA A 181 -18.61 -4.44 11.67
CA ALA A 181 -19.42 -5.57 12.15
C ALA A 181 -18.78 -6.94 11.81
N SER A 182 -18.35 -7.15 10.54
CA SER A 182 -17.79 -8.43 10.11
C SER A 182 -16.51 -8.82 10.88
N PRO A 183 -15.45 -7.98 11.00
CA PRO A 183 -14.29 -8.29 11.85
C PRO A 183 -14.64 -8.53 13.30
N MET A 184 -15.57 -7.73 13.87
CA MET A 184 -15.98 -7.86 15.27
C MET A 184 -16.73 -9.15 15.52
N MET A 185 -17.63 -9.55 14.64
CA MET A 185 -18.33 -10.84 14.75
C MET A 185 -17.37 -12.03 14.63
N ALA A 186 -16.38 -11.95 13.73
CA ALA A 186 -15.35 -12.98 13.60
C ALA A 186 -14.44 -13.05 14.84
N ARG A 187 -14.15 -11.91 15.48
CA ARG A 187 -13.31 -11.83 16.69
C ARG A 187 -14.00 -12.41 17.93
N TYR A 188 -15.34 -12.32 18.01
CA TYR A 188 -16.12 -12.71 19.18
C TYR A 188 -17.21 -13.76 18.89
N PRO A 189 -16.88 -14.91 18.25
CA PRO A 189 -17.89 -15.86 17.76
C PRO A 189 -18.74 -16.46 18.90
N ALA A 190 -18.13 -16.72 20.07
CA ALA A 190 -18.86 -17.23 21.22
C ALA A 190 -19.86 -16.22 21.80
N LEU A 191 -19.52 -14.94 21.79
CA LEU A 191 -20.43 -13.85 22.23
C LEU A 191 -21.59 -13.71 21.25
N VAL A 192 -21.31 -13.65 19.94
CA VAL A 192 -22.31 -13.55 18.88
C VAL A 192 -23.33 -14.70 19.00
N LYS A 193 -22.86 -15.95 19.12
CA LYS A 193 -23.73 -17.12 19.32
C LYS A 193 -24.59 -17.01 20.58
N ARG A 194 -24.03 -16.53 21.70
CA ARG A 194 -24.74 -16.38 22.98
C ARG A 194 -25.83 -15.31 22.91
N LEU A 195 -25.61 -14.25 22.14
CA LEU A 195 -26.56 -13.15 21.96
C LEU A 195 -27.60 -13.42 20.87
N GLY A 196 -27.47 -14.51 20.10
CA GLY A 196 -28.40 -14.88 19.04
C GLY A 196 -28.33 -13.98 17.81
N ALA A 197 -27.16 -13.35 17.57
CA ALA A 197 -26.92 -12.45 16.44
C ALA A 197 -26.28 -13.19 15.26
#